data_03960415278542422d9baacec2867f49
#
_entry.id   03960415278542422d9baacec2867f49
#
_cell.length_a   1.000
_cell.length_b   1.000
_cell.length_c   1.000
_cell.angle_alpha   90.00
_cell.angle_beta   90.00
_cell.angle_gamma   90.00
#
_symmetry.space_group_name_H-M   'P 1'
#
loop_
_entity.id
_entity.type
_entity.pdbx_description
1 polymer ?
#
loop_
_entity_poly.entity_id
_entity_poly.type
_entity_poly.pdbx_seq_one_letter_code
_entity_poly.pdbx_strand_id
1 'polypeptide(L)'
;MNRREFLKGTACMGAAALAGGCMTDGVSSGGTDENLSVFISDLHIGGANPALGYTHRRLNRVVDEILAMRPRPKRVVCFGDIALTYGLAADYAASKPILQRLVDAGIELHLTMGNHDHRSNFLKHWPGYARSQLVTGRFTRVVSLGFADLVLLDTLKGADDRAENDMGPVEGTIDAAQLAWFEAFVTAAKRPFFVGSHQFRDLYIDGEKPISRAAKSAFFAGWIYGHDHSWCPDVSVASWKENLIAPTLALPSTGLWGDIGYVLFRTEPDGAVAELRQVDFYFQTPSAYKTRPRYWNVRVRENQGKAARFAFEHN
;
A
#
# COMPACT_ATOMS: atom_id res chain seq x y z
N MET A 1 17.51 -6.09 -13.98
CA MET A 1 17.29 -4.77 -14.65
C MET A 1 17.88 -3.68 -13.75
N ASN A 2 18.73 -2.80 -14.25
CA ASN A 2 19.37 -1.80 -13.40
C ASN A 2 18.54 -0.50 -13.36
N ARG A 3 18.92 0.43 -12.44
CA ARG A 3 18.28 1.73 -12.22
C ARG A 3 18.04 2.55 -13.49
N ARG A 4 18.89 2.40 -14.52
CA ARG A 4 18.77 3.08 -15.82
C ARG A 4 17.59 2.53 -16.65
N GLU A 5 17.25 1.29 -16.48
CA GLU A 5 16.17 0.65 -17.27
C GLU A 5 14.78 0.93 -16.67
N PHE A 6 14.67 1.06 -15.32
CA PHE A 6 13.44 1.56 -14.69
C PHE A 6 13.11 2.99 -15.15
N LEU A 7 14.12 3.85 -15.22
CA LEU A 7 13.96 5.23 -15.71
C LEU A 7 13.73 5.28 -17.25
N LYS A 8 14.22 4.30 -18.00
CA LYS A 8 13.97 4.21 -19.45
C LYS A 8 12.53 3.77 -19.76
N GLY A 9 11.93 2.93 -18.94
CA GLY A 9 10.51 2.56 -19.07
C GLY A 9 9.55 3.75 -18.89
N THR A 10 10.00 4.82 -18.27
CA THR A 10 9.29 6.11 -18.15
C THR A 10 9.72 7.14 -19.22
N ALA A 11 10.82 6.90 -19.96
CA ALA A 11 11.39 7.86 -20.90
C ALA A 11 11.42 7.38 -22.36
N CYS A 12 11.09 6.14 -22.66
CA CYS A 12 11.13 5.61 -24.01
C CYS A 12 9.78 5.71 -24.74
N MET A 13 9.30 6.96 -24.93
CA MET A 13 8.48 7.31 -26.08
C MET A 13 8.92 8.67 -26.62
N GLY A 14 10.02 8.66 -27.36
CA GLY A 14 10.44 9.88 -28.02
C GLY A 14 11.81 9.82 -28.65
N ALA A 15 12.06 8.91 -29.61
CA ALA A 15 13.11 9.08 -30.61
C ALA A 15 13.02 7.97 -31.67
N ALA A 16 12.07 8.06 -32.58
CA ALA A 16 12.19 7.50 -33.93
C ALA A 16 11.12 8.13 -34.82
N ALA A 17 11.41 9.25 -35.45
CA ALA A 17 10.79 9.65 -36.71
C ALA A 17 11.51 10.89 -37.26
N LEU A 18 12.51 10.67 -38.08
CA LEU A 18 12.89 11.61 -39.11
C LEU A 18 12.54 10.98 -40.45
N ALA A 19 11.32 11.20 -40.89
CA ALA A 19 10.90 11.18 -42.30
C ALA A 19 9.62 11.99 -42.44
N GLY A 20 9.65 13.03 -43.26
CA GLY A 20 8.71 14.13 -43.35
C GLY A 20 7.23 13.72 -43.54
N GLY A 21 6.39 14.41 -42.81
CA GLY A 21 4.95 14.42 -42.93
C GLY A 21 4.38 15.34 -41.88
N CYS A 22 3.76 16.43 -42.31
CA CYS A 22 3.02 17.36 -41.45
C CYS A 22 1.94 16.57 -40.69
N MET A 23 2.13 16.25 -39.44
CA MET A 23 1.09 15.70 -38.58
C MET A 23 0.82 16.68 -37.44
N THR A 24 -0.43 17.06 -37.36
CA THR A 24 -1.03 17.76 -36.23
C THR A 24 -0.62 17.12 -34.91
N ASP A 25 -0.15 17.94 -33.98
CA ASP A 25 0.16 17.56 -32.61
C ASP A 25 -1.07 16.93 -31.93
N GLY A 26 -1.23 15.61 -32.10
CA GLY A 26 -2.08 14.80 -31.27
C GLY A 26 -1.40 14.72 -29.89
N VAL A 27 -1.91 15.44 -28.92
CA VAL A 27 -1.60 15.22 -27.48
C VAL A 27 -1.87 13.75 -27.23
N SER A 28 -0.81 12.94 -27.13
CA SER A 28 -0.88 11.55 -26.71
C SER A 28 -1.58 11.53 -25.36
N SER A 29 -2.83 11.08 -25.33
CA SER A 29 -3.59 10.83 -24.10
C SER A 29 -2.81 9.79 -23.32
N GLY A 30 -2.08 10.21 -22.29
CA GLY A 30 -1.27 9.34 -21.45
C GLY A 30 -2.15 8.24 -20.87
N GLY A 31 -2.00 7.02 -21.38
CA GLY A 31 -2.79 5.86 -20.96
C GLY A 31 -2.63 5.53 -19.48
N THR A 32 -3.46 4.63 -18.99
CA THR A 32 -3.35 4.04 -17.66
C THR A 32 -2.33 2.90 -17.70
N ASP A 33 -1.47 2.82 -16.68
CA ASP A 33 -0.53 1.72 -16.51
C ASP A 33 -1.12 0.68 -15.56
N GLU A 34 -1.51 -0.46 -16.10
CA GLU A 34 -2.16 -1.56 -15.36
C GLU A 34 -1.24 -2.19 -14.28
N ASN A 35 0.07 -2.05 -14.42
CA ASN A 35 1.06 -2.61 -13.51
C ASN A 35 1.57 -1.60 -12.48
N LEU A 36 1.18 -0.32 -12.61
CA LEU A 36 1.55 0.74 -11.69
C LEU A 36 0.44 0.99 -10.67
N SER A 37 0.79 0.89 -9.41
CA SER A 37 -0.04 1.24 -8.26
C SER A 37 0.65 2.33 -7.44
N VAL A 38 -0.12 3.11 -6.70
CA VAL A 38 0.40 4.02 -5.69
C VAL A 38 -0.06 3.53 -4.33
N PHE A 39 0.87 3.39 -3.37
CA PHE A 39 0.57 3.06 -1.99
C PHE A 39 0.73 4.29 -1.12
N ILE A 40 -0.30 4.57 -0.34
CA ILE A 40 -0.36 5.60 0.69
C ILE A 40 -0.73 4.96 2.02
N SER A 41 -0.34 5.55 3.13
CA SER A 41 -0.65 5.06 4.47
C SER A 41 -0.66 6.22 5.46
N ASP A 42 -1.29 6.01 6.59
CA ASP A 42 -1.16 6.90 7.75
C ASP A 42 -1.47 8.36 7.37
N LEU A 43 -2.69 8.58 6.84
CA LEU A 43 -3.13 9.87 6.34
C LEU A 43 -3.40 10.87 7.47
N HIS A 44 -3.92 10.37 8.59
CA HIS A 44 -4.25 11.13 9.81
C HIS A 44 -4.98 12.45 9.53
N ILE A 45 -6.06 12.37 8.78
CA ILE A 45 -6.88 13.53 8.45
C ILE A 45 -7.83 13.83 9.61
N GLY A 46 -7.72 15.03 10.18
CA GLY A 46 -8.61 15.51 11.23
C GLY A 46 -9.65 16.49 10.68
N GLY A 47 -10.93 16.16 10.84
CA GLY A 47 -12.04 17.02 10.38
C GLY A 47 -12.25 18.28 11.20
N ALA A 48 -11.92 18.22 12.50
CA ALA A 48 -12.25 19.28 13.45
C ALA A 48 -11.03 20.08 13.97
N ASN A 49 -9.80 19.75 13.55
CA ASN A 49 -8.59 20.37 14.09
C ASN A 49 -7.82 21.19 13.04
N PRO A 50 -8.04 22.53 12.96
CA PRO A 50 -7.33 23.40 12.01
C PRO A 50 -5.81 23.39 12.17
N ALA A 51 -5.29 23.13 13.39
CA ALA A 51 -3.86 23.07 13.65
C ALA A 51 -3.15 21.96 12.86
N LEU A 52 -3.89 20.93 12.45
CA LEU A 52 -3.39 19.81 11.65
C LEU A 52 -3.66 19.99 10.14
N GLY A 53 -3.95 21.18 9.71
CA GLY A 53 -4.14 21.48 8.27
C GLY A 53 -2.96 21.09 7.36
N TYR A 54 -1.78 20.82 7.93
CA TYR A 54 -0.64 20.29 7.17
C TYR A 54 -0.87 18.86 6.66
N THR A 55 -1.63 18.00 7.37
CA THR A 55 -1.96 16.65 6.89
C THR A 55 -2.85 16.73 5.65
N HIS A 56 -3.83 17.64 5.66
CA HIS A 56 -4.66 17.94 4.50
C HIS A 56 -3.83 18.44 3.31
N ARG A 57 -2.88 19.38 3.55
CA ARG A 57 -2.01 19.90 2.48
C ARG A 57 -1.14 18.80 1.87
N ARG A 58 -0.59 17.91 2.70
CA ARG A 58 0.22 16.78 2.24
C ARG A 58 -0.59 15.81 1.40
N LEU A 59 -1.77 15.40 1.88
CA LEU A 59 -2.65 14.52 1.12
C LEU A 59 -3.09 15.15 -0.21
N ASN A 60 -3.48 16.45 -0.21
CA ASN A 60 -3.81 17.14 -1.45
C ASN A 60 -2.63 17.16 -2.43
N ARG A 61 -1.41 17.47 -1.95
CA ARG A 61 -0.21 17.44 -2.78
C ARG A 61 0.04 16.05 -3.36
N VAL A 62 -0.07 14.99 -2.56
CA VAL A 62 0.08 13.60 -3.05
C VAL A 62 -0.96 13.30 -4.13
N VAL A 63 -2.21 13.67 -3.92
CA VAL A 63 -3.27 13.48 -4.91
C VAL A 63 -2.99 14.29 -6.18
N ASP A 64 -2.52 15.54 -6.08
CA ASP A 64 -2.14 16.36 -7.23
C ASP A 64 -1.00 15.72 -8.04
N GLU A 65 0.04 15.23 -7.36
CA GLU A 65 1.16 14.54 -7.99
C GLU A 65 0.70 13.26 -8.71
N ILE A 66 -0.17 12.47 -8.09
CA ILE A 66 -0.74 11.25 -8.70
C ILE A 66 -1.57 11.58 -9.95
N LEU A 67 -2.41 12.61 -9.87
CA LEU A 67 -3.25 13.04 -10.99
C LEU A 67 -2.43 13.61 -12.17
N ALA A 68 -1.25 14.16 -11.87
CA ALA A 68 -0.31 14.67 -12.87
C ALA A 68 0.52 13.57 -13.55
N MET A 69 0.59 12.35 -13.01
CA MET A 69 1.41 11.26 -13.58
C MET A 69 0.99 10.89 -15.00
N ARG A 70 1.98 10.58 -15.82
CA ARG A 70 1.80 10.06 -17.18
C ARG A 70 2.84 8.96 -17.44
N PRO A 71 2.43 7.70 -17.67
CA PRO A 71 1.06 7.19 -17.62
C PRO A 71 0.47 7.28 -16.20
N ARG A 72 -0.86 7.30 -16.11
CA ARG A 72 -1.54 7.29 -14.81
C ARG A 72 -1.42 5.91 -14.14
N PRO A 73 -1.31 5.86 -12.81
CA PRO A 73 -1.42 4.59 -12.10
C PRO A 73 -2.85 4.03 -12.25
N LYS A 74 -2.97 2.72 -12.32
CA LYS A 74 -4.28 2.05 -12.37
C LYS A 74 -5.04 2.25 -11.06
N ARG A 75 -4.33 2.21 -9.92
CA ARG A 75 -4.93 2.22 -8.60
C ARG A 75 -4.11 2.94 -7.55
N VAL A 76 -4.82 3.40 -6.52
CA VAL A 76 -4.25 3.86 -5.25
C VAL A 76 -4.76 2.93 -4.15
N VAL A 77 -3.85 2.47 -3.29
CA VAL A 77 -4.15 1.64 -2.13
C VAL A 77 -3.73 2.37 -0.87
N CYS A 78 -4.65 2.55 0.08
CA CYS A 78 -4.38 3.12 1.39
C CYS A 78 -4.31 2.01 2.44
N PHE A 79 -3.22 1.97 3.19
CA PHE A 79 -2.92 0.94 4.18
C PHE A 79 -3.39 1.31 5.60
N GLY A 80 -4.45 2.11 5.73
CA GLY A 80 -5.08 2.43 7.00
C GLY A 80 -4.67 3.78 7.58
N ASP A 81 -5.18 4.06 8.78
CA ASP A 81 -5.06 5.32 9.52
C ASP A 81 -5.47 6.53 8.66
N ILE A 82 -6.69 6.42 8.11
CA ILE A 82 -7.31 7.49 7.33
C ILE A 82 -7.70 8.65 8.26
N ALA A 83 -8.29 8.32 9.40
CA ALA A 83 -8.70 9.26 10.43
C ALA A 83 -7.53 9.67 11.34
N LEU A 84 -7.65 10.83 11.98
CA LEU A 84 -6.57 11.41 12.79
C LEU A 84 -6.22 10.54 14.01
N THR A 85 -7.20 10.23 14.86
CA THR A 85 -6.94 9.56 16.14
C THR A 85 -8.04 8.57 16.54
N TYR A 86 -9.31 9.00 16.48
CA TYR A 86 -10.43 8.25 17.05
C TYR A 86 -11.40 7.70 15.99
N GLY A 87 -11.10 7.90 14.72
CA GLY A 87 -11.99 7.50 13.64
C GLY A 87 -13.32 8.26 13.64
N LEU A 88 -13.28 9.57 13.93
CA LEU A 88 -14.48 10.40 13.95
C LEU A 88 -15.09 10.50 12.55
N ALA A 89 -16.43 10.56 12.49
CA ALA A 89 -17.13 10.75 11.21
C ALA A 89 -16.65 12.02 10.47
N ALA A 90 -16.32 13.08 11.21
CA ALA A 90 -15.79 14.33 10.65
C ALA A 90 -14.44 14.14 9.93
N ASP A 91 -13.59 13.20 10.37
CA ASP A 91 -12.30 12.91 9.75
C ASP A 91 -12.50 12.28 8.36
N TYR A 92 -13.45 11.36 8.24
CA TYR A 92 -13.82 10.77 6.95
C TYR A 92 -14.56 11.76 6.04
N ALA A 93 -15.38 12.66 6.60
CA ALA A 93 -16.00 13.73 5.86
C ALA A 93 -14.96 14.67 5.24
N ALA A 94 -13.86 14.92 5.95
CA ALA A 94 -12.76 15.77 5.50
C ALA A 94 -11.83 15.06 4.49
N SER A 95 -11.53 13.78 4.68
CA SER A 95 -10.64 13.03 3.79
C SER A 95 -11.32 12.64 2.47
N LYS A 96 -12.63 12.37 2.49
CA LYS A 96 -13.37 11.90 1.32
C LYS A 96 -13.26 12.80 0.09
N PRO A 97 -13.50 14.12 0.14
CA PRO A 97 -13.44 14.97 -1.06
C PRO A 97 -12.03 14.97 -1.69
N ILE A 98 -10.97 14.81 -0.89
CA ILE A 98 -9.60 14.76 -1.40
C ILE A 98 -9.37 13.45 -2.15
N LEU A 99 -9.73 12.32 -1.52
CA LEU A 99 -9.57 10.98 -2.10
C LEU A 99 -10.53 10.73 -3.28
N GLN A 100 -11.73 11.34 -3.26
CA GLN A 100 -12.72 11.21 -4.33
C GLN A 100 -12.17 11.71 -5.68
N ARG A 101 -11.28 12.70 -5.67
CA ARG A 101 -10.63 13.22 -6.89
C ARG A 101 -9.88 12.11 -7.67
N LEU A 102 -9.34 11.11 -6.99
CA LEU A 102 -8.72 9.94 -7.63
C LEU A 102 -9.76 9.11 -8.35
N VAL A 103 -10.89 8.84 -7.68
CA VAL A 103 -12.00 8.06 -8.25
C VAL A 103 -12.61 8.78 -9.45
N ASP A 104 -12.83 10.09 -9.33
CA ASP A 104 -13.38 10.94 -10.40
C ASP A 104 -12.46 10.98 -11.63
N ALA A 105 -11.16 10.78 -11.43
CA ALA A 105 -10.17 10.68 -12.50
C ALA A 105 -10.04 9.25 -13.09
N GLY A 106 -10.88 8.30 -12.66
CA GLY A 106 -10.87 6.91 -13.13
C GLY A 106 -9.80 6.01 -12.50
N ILE A 107 -9.19 6.45 -11.39
CA ILE A 107 -8.20 5.65 -10.64
C ILE A 107 -8.96 4.80 -9.61
N GLU A 108 -8.70 3.50 -9.56
CA GLU A 108 -9.26 2.62 -8.55
C GLU A 108 -8.73 3.00 -7.15
N LEU A 109 -9.61 3.15 -6.17
CA LEU A 109 -9.24 3.47 -4.80
C LEU A 109 -9.60 2.30 -3.88
N HIS A 110 -8.59 1.75 -3.20
CA HIS A 110 -8.74 0.68 -2.23
C HIS A 110 -8.26 1.16 -0.87
N LEU A 111 -9.11 1.02 0.15
CA LEU A 111 -8.84 1.48 1.51
C LEU A 111 -8.95 0.28 2.47
N THR A 112 -8.03 0.15 3.41
CA THR A 112 -8.16 -0.72 4.58
C THR A 112 -8.13 0.09 5.87
N MET A 113 -8.32 -0.55 7.02
CA MET A 113 -8.41 0.11 8.32
C MET A 113 -7.10 0.04 9.07
N GLY A 114 -6.75 1.12 9.76
CA GLY A 114 -5.71 1.17 10.77
C GLY A 114 -6.28 1.31 12.19
N ASN A 115 -5.42 1.40 13.20
CA ASN A 115 -5.86 1.48 14.60
C ASN A 115 -6.56 2.80 14.96
N HIS A 116 -6.30 3.85 14.19
CA HIS A 116 -6.99 5.15 14.35
C HIS A 116 -8.35 5.20 13.62
N ASP A 117 -8.72 4.17 12.88
CA ASP A 117 -9.98 4.14 12.12
C ASP A 117 -11.14 3.52 12.93
N HIS A 118 -12.37 3.81 12.47
CA HIS A 118 -13.61 3.29 13.00
C HIS A 118 -14.54 2.87 11.86
N ARG A 119 -14.84 1.54 11.74
CA ARG A 119 -15.55 0.97 10.56
C ARG A 119 -16.91 1.59 10.33
N SER A 120 -17.75 1.72 11.37
CA SER A 120 -19.09 2.25 11.19
C SER A 120 -19.09 3.74 10.83
N ASN A 121 -18.18 4.55 11.37
CA ASN A 121 -18.03 5.95 10.96
C ASN A 121 -17.49 6.08 9.53
N PHE A 122 -16.53 5.25 9.15
CA PHE A 122 -16.05 5.16 7.77
C PHE A 122 -17.18 4.84 6.79
N LEU A 123 -18.02 3.84 7.10
CA LEU A 123 -19.12 3.42 6.24
C LEU A 123 -20.19 4.49 6.01
N LYS A 124 -20.35 5.47 6.92
CA LYS A 124 -21.24 6.62 6.70
C LYS A 124 -20.80 7.44 5.46
N HIS A 125 -19.51 7.47 5.19
CA HIS A 125 -18.94 8.23 4.06
C HIS A 125 -18.59 7.34 2.86
N TRP A 126 -18.29 6.07 3.08
CA TRP A 126 -17.90 5.09 2.06
C TRP A 126 -18.81 3.86 2.06
N PRO A 127 -20.14 4.00 1.86
CA PRO A 127 -21.10 2.90 2.01
C PRO A 127 -20.89 1.74 1.01
N GLY A 128 -20.22 2.01 -0.12
CA GLY A 128 -19.87 0.99 -1.10
C GLY A 128 -19.00 -0.13 -0.54
N TYR A 129 -18.20 0.17 0.48
CA TYR A 129 -17.31 -0.81 1.12
C TYR A 129 -18.06 -1.90 1.88
N ALA A 130 -19.26 -1.63 2.39
CA ALA A 130 -20.08 -2.65 3.05
C ALA A 130 -20.47 -3.81 2.12
N ARG A 131 -20.67 -3.52 0.82
CA ARG A 131 -21.13 -4.50 -0.18
C ARG A 131 -20.02 -5.33 -0.82
N SER A 132 -18.76 -4.92 -0.67
CA SER A 132 -17.60 -5.55 -1.33
C SER A 132 -16.69 -6.31 -0.37
N GLN A 133 -17.21 -6.70 0.80
CA GLN A 133 -16.46 -7.45 1.81
C GLN A 133 -16.34 -8.93 1.41
N LEU A 134 -15.10 -9.45 1.38
CA LEU A 134 -14.84 -10.88 1.20
C LEU A 134 -15.02 -11.66 2.52
N VAL A 135 -14.85 -10.98 3.64
CA VAL A 135 -15.13 -11.47 4.98
C VAL A 135 -16.10 -10.49 5.63
N THR A 136 -17.23 -10.98 6.14
CA THR A 136 -18.27 -10.15 6.76
C THR A 136 -17.69 -9.29 7.88
N GLY A 137 -17.98 -8.00 7.87
CA GLY A 137 -17.51 -7.05 8.87
C GLY A 137 -16.03 -6.68 8.76
N ARG A 138 -15.32 -7.11 7.70
CA ARG A 138 -13.91 -6.81 7.46
C ARG A 138 -13.69 -6.18 6.09
N PHE A 139 -12.80 -5.21 5.99
CA PHE A 139 -12.43 -4.59 4.72
C PHE A 139 -11.33 -5.36 3.98
N THR A 140 -11.39 -6.69 4.09
CA THR A 140 -10.52 -7.63 3.40
C THR A 140 -10.80 -7.62 1.90
N ARG A 141 -9.74 -7.55 1.09
CA ARG A 141 -9.84 -7.47 -0.37
C ARG A 141 -8.71 -8.24 -1.05
N VAL A 142 -8.96 -8.63 -2.29
CA VAL A 142 -7.92 -9.00 -3.25
C VAL A 142 -7.93 -7.94 -4.35
N VAL A 143 -6.78 -7.29 -4.55
CA VAL A 143 -6.57 -6.24 -5.55
C VAL A 143 -5.57 -6.75 -6.56
N SER A 144 -5.95 -6.80 -7.84
CA SER A 144 -4.98 -7.15 -8.89
C SER A 144 -3.98 -6.01 -9.08
N LEU A 145 -2.69 -6.31 -9.06
CA LEU A 145 -1.62 -5.34 -9.33
C LEU A 145 -1.01 -5.54 -10.74
N GLY A 146 -1.71 -6.24 -11.62
CA GLY A 146 -1.19 -6.64 -12.93
C GLY A 146 -0.55 -8.03 -12.85
N PHE A 147 0.76 -8.15 -12.71
CA PHE A 147 1.45 -9.45 -12.64
C PHE A 147 1.32 -10.17 -11.28
N ALA A 148 0.87 -9.50 -10.24
CA ALA A 148 0.65 -10.07 -8.91
C ALA A 148 -0.70 -9.63 -8.35
N ASP A 149 -1.12 -10.25 -7.24
CA ASP A 149 -2.26 -9.82 -6.44
C ASP A 149 -1.78 -9.19 -5.13
N LEU A 150 -2.58 -8.28 -4.56
CA LEU A 150 -2.43 -7.77 -3.21
C LEU A 150 -3.62 -8.21 -2.38
N VAL A 151 -3.34 -8.99 -1.34
CA VAL A 151 -4.33 -9.41 -0.34
C VAL A 151 -4.32 -8.38 0.79
N LEU A 152 -5.28 -7.48 0.82
CA LEU A 152 -5.44 -6.52 1.90
C LEU A 152 -6.19 -7.17 3.05
N LEU A 153 -5.57 -7.17 4.23
CA LEU A 153 -6.18 -7.63 5.47
C LEU A 153 -6.62 -6.41 6.30
N ASP A 154 -7.78 -6.53 6.93
CA ASP A 154 -8.29 -5.58 7.89
C ASP A 154 -7.81 -6.00 9.28
N THR A 155 -6.79 -5.34 9.80
CA THR A 155 -6.16 -5.66 11.09
C THR A 155 -6.64 -4.80 12.24
N LEU A 156 -7.65 -3.93 12.04
CA LEU A 156 -8.23 -3.13 13.12
C LEU A 156 -8.84 -4.03 14.20
N LYS A 157 -8.30 -3.89 15.43
CA LYS A 157 -8.75 -4.60 16.63
C LYS A 157 -9.79 -3.78 17.36
N GLY A 158 -10.76 -4.48 17.97
CA GLY A 158 -11.83 -3.88 18.75
C GLY A 158 -13.17 -3.84 18.03
N ALA A 159 -14.21 -3.60 18.80
CA ALA A 159 -15.57 -3.49 18.32
C ALA A 159 -15.85 -2.11 17.72
N ASP A 160 -16.75 -2.06 16.76
CA ASP A 160 -17.19 -0.81 16.12
C ASP A 160 -18.12 0.04 17.01
N ASP A 161 -18.44 -0.43 18.20
CA ASP A 161 -19.25 0.23 19.22
C ASP A 161 -18.42 0.95 20.32
N ARG A 162 -17.11 1.02 20.17
CA ARG A 162 -16.24 1.77 21.10
C ARG A 162 -16.65 3.25 21.13
N ALA A 163 -16.41 3.91 22.26
CA ALA A 163 -16.70 5.33 22.42
C ALA A 163 -15.92 6.18 21.41
N GLU A 164 -16.49 7.31 20.95
CA GLU A 164 -15.86 8.19 19.95
C GLU A 164 -14.51 8.79 20.40
N ASN A 165 -14.22 8.79 21.69
CA ASN A 165 -12.95 9.24 22.25
C ASN A 165 -12.02 8.08 22.67
N ASP A 166 -12.35 6.85 22.32
CA ASP A 166 -11.53 5.66 22.55
C ASP A 166 -10.74 5.32 21.29
N MET A 167 -9.43 5.40 21.38
CA MET A 167 -8.53 5.05 20.29
C MET A 167 -8.48 3.53 20.02
N GLY A 168 -8.91 2.75 21.01
CA GLY A 168 -8.80 1.29 20.94
C GLY A 168 -7.35 0.80 21.01
N PRO A 169 -7.15 -0.52 20.88
CA PRO A 169 -5.83 -1.12 20.91
C PRO A 169 -4.98 -0.72 19.70
N VAL A 170 -3.71 -0.44 19.94
CA VAL A 170 -2.71 -0.16 18.89
C VAL A 170 -2.35 -1.42 18.13
N GLU A 171 -2.37 -2.58 18.81
CA GLU A 171 -2.04 -3.87 18.23
C GLU A 171 -3.09 -4.31 17.21
N GLY A 172 -2.63 -4.93 16.14
CA GLY A 172 -3.51 -5.52 15.15
C GLY A 172 -4.09 -6.87 15.57
N THR A 173 -5.13 -7.29 14.87
CA THR A 173 -5.69 -8.65 15.00
C THR A 173 -6.20 -9.15 13.64
N ILE A 174 -6.20 -10.47 13.51
CA ILE A 174 -6.93 -11.17 12.46
C ILE A 174 -7.87 -12.14 13.17
N ASP A 175 -9.18 -11.95 13.01
CA ASP A 175 -10.16 -12.84 13.64
C ASP A 175 -10.22 -14.20 12.92
N ALA A 176 -10.89 -15.18 13.55
CA ALA A 176 -10.96 -16.54 13.04
C ALA A 176 -11.57 -16.63 11.64
N ALA A 177 -12.57 -15.81 11.32
CA ALA A 177 -13.21 -15.81 10.00
C ALA A 177 -12.25 -15.28 8.92
N GLN A 178 -11.57 -14.17 9.19
CA GLN A 178 -10.58 -13.61 8.28
C GLN A 178 -9.36 -14.51 8.14
N LEU A 179 -8.92 -15.14 9.24
CA LEU A 179 -7.81 -16.10 9.21
C LEU A 179 -8.15 -17.31 8.33
N ALA A 180 -9.32 -17.93 8.54
CA ALA A 180 -9.73 -19.07 7.74
C ALA A 180 -9.83 -18.73 6.23
N TRP A 181 -10.39 -17.56 5.92
CA TRP A 181 -10.42 -17.05 4.55
C TRP A 181 -9.01 -16.83 3.98
N PHE A 182 -8.12 -16.23 4.77
CA PHE A 182 -6.73 -15.94 4.34
C PHE A 182 -5.95 -17.24 4.09
N GLU A 183 -6.05 -18.23 4.97
CA GLU A 183 -5.38 -19.53 4.79
C GLU A 183 -5.92 -20.28 3.56
N ALA A 184 -7.24 -20.20 3.30
CA ALA A 184 -7.83 -20.73 2.09
C ALA A 184 -7.29 -20.03 0.83
N PHE A 185 -7.17 -18.70 0.85
CA PHE A 185 -6.56 -17.95 -0.24
C PHE A 185 -5.10 -18.37 -0.48
N VAL A 186 -4.29 -18.41 0.57
CA VAL A 186 -2.86 -18.82 0.50
C VAL A 186 -2.69 -20.20 -0.14
N THR A 187 -3.57 -21.14 0.24
CA THR A 187 -3.57 -22.51 -0.30
C THR A 187 -4.00 -22.55 -1.78
N ALA A 188 -4.97 -21.73 -2.15
CA ALA A 188 -5.53 -21.70 -3.50
C ALA A 188 -4.74 -20.85 -4.50
N ALA A 189 -3.79 -20.03 -4.04
CA ALA A 189 -3.04 -19.10 -4.88
C ALA A 189 -2.34 -19.82 -6.04
N LYS A 190 -2.46 -19.25 -7.26
CA LYS A 190 -1.87 -19.77 -8.50
C LYS A 190 -0.96 -18.76 -9.20
N ARG A 191 -0.82 -17.58 -8.63
CA ARG A 191 0.03 -16.49 -9.14
C ARG A 191 0.67 -15.74 -7.99
N PRO A 192 1.73 -14.94 -8.23
CA PRO A 192 2.38 -14.16 -7.19
C PRO A 192 1.39 -13.29 -6.43
N PHE A 193 1.56 -13.21 -5.11
CA PHE A 193 0.78 -12.29 -4.29
C PHE A 193 1.61 -11.66 -3.17
N PHE A 194 1.26 -10.42 -2.88
CA PHE A 194 1.69 -9.69 -1.70
C PHE A 194 0.56 -9.69 -0.67
N VAL A 195 0.91 -9.59 0.60
CA VAL A 195 -0.06 -9.32 1.66
C VAL A 195 0.12 -7.88 2.11
N GLY A 196 -1.00 -7.18 2.28
CA GLY A 196 -1.06 -5.83 2.79
C GLY A 196 -1.86 -5.76 4.08
N SER A 197 -1.37 -5.03 5.07
CA SER A 197 -2.08 -4.75 6.32
C SER A 197 -1.68 -3.39 6.86
N HIS A 198 -2.42 -2.87 7.85
CA HIS A 198 -1.93 -1.69 8.56
C HIS A 198 -0.84 -2.09 9.54
N GLN A 199 -1.13 -2.90 10.54
CA GLN A 199 -0.14 -3.42 11.49
C GLN A 199 0.59 -4.65 10.94
N PHE A 200 1.86 -4.79 11.31
CA PHE A 200 2.68 -5.97 11.04
C PHE A 200 3.52 -6.38 12.26
N ARG A 201 4.24 -5.43 12.88
CA ARG A 201 5.15 -5.74 14.00
C ARG A 201 4.39 -6.23 15.22
N ASP A 202 3.21 -5.66 15.47
CA ASP A 202 2.34 -5.94 16.61
C ASP A 202 1.14 -6.82 16.21
N LEU A 203 1.28 -7.57 15.11
CA LEU A 203 0.28 -8.49 14.63
C LEU A 203 0.69 -9.93 14.90
N TYR A 204 -0.06 -10.62 15.78
CA TYR A 204 0.16 -12.00 16.16
C TYR A 204 -1.13 -12.80 16.09
N ILE A 205 -1.02 -14.09 15.71
CA ILE A 205 -2.09 -15.09 15.74
C ILE A 205 -1.54 -16.30 16.47
N ASP A 206 -2.16 -16.66 17.60
CA ASP A 206 -1.72 -17.78 18.43
C ASP A 206 -0.22 -17.72 18.80
N GLY A 207 0.30 -16.51 19.03
CA GLY A 207 1.71 -16.28 19.37
C GLY A 207 2.67 -16.29 18.16
N GLU A 208 2.16 -16.52 16.94
CA GLU A 208 2.96 -16.50 15.72
C GLU A 208 2.65 -15.29 14.85
N LYS A 209 3.63 -14.82 14.09
CA LYS A 209 3.39 -13.79 13.07
C LYS A 209 2.65 -14.36 11.86
N PRO A 210 1.63 -13.66 11.34
CA PRO A 210 0.85 -14.16 10.19
C PRO A 210 1.67 -14.38 8.92
N ILE A 211 2.83 -13.77 8.80
CA ILE A 211 3.74 -13.97 7.67
C ILE A 211 4.16 -15.44 7.52
N SER A 212 4.19 -16.21 8.63
CA SER A 212 4.46 -17.64 8.61
C SER A 212 3.38 -18.43 7.87
N ARG A 213 2.13 -17.93 7.92
CA ARG A 213 1.00 -18.53 7.20
C ARG A 213 1.10 -18.25 5.70
N ALA A 214 1.38 -16.98 5.33
CA ALA A 214 1.56 -16.59 3.93
C ALA A 214 2.71 -17.35 3.26
N ALA A 215 3.83 -17.49 3.95
CA ALA A 215 5.05 -18.13 3.45
C ALA A 215 4.93 -19.64 3.19
N LYS A 216 3.80 -20.27 3.55
CA LYS A 216 3.47 -21.65 3.13
C LYS A 216 3.23 -21.74 1.63
N SER A 217 2.84 -20.64 0.97
CA SER A 217 2.67 -20.61 -0.48
C SER A 217 3.97 -20.24 -1.19
N ALA A 218 4.31 -20.97 -2.24
CA ALA A 218 5.40 -20.61 -3.14
C ALA A 218 5.16 -19.30 -3.91
N PHE A 219 3.91 -18.84 -3.98
CA PHE A 219 3.51 -17.61 -4.65
C PHE A 219 3.58 -16.38 -3.76
N PHE A 220 3.89 -16.53 -2.46
CA PHE A 220 4.00 -15.39 -1.56
C PHE A 220 5.25 -14.56 -1.88
N ALA A 221 5.05 -13.30 -2.24
CA ALA A 221 6.09 -12.39 -2.70
C ALA A 221 6.61 -11.43 -1.63
N GLY A 222 5.80 -11.13 -0.61
CA GLY A 222 6.21 -10.24 0.48
C GLY A 222 5.03 -9.63 1.24
N TRP A 223 5.35 -8.95 2.36
CA TRP A 223 4.37 -8.28 3.22
C TRP A 223 4.61 -6.78 3.26
N ILE A 224 3.57 -5.99 2.98
CA ILE A 224 3.60 -4.52 2.91
C ILE A 224 2.68 -3.98 3.99
N TYR A 225 3.13 -2.98 4.76
CA TYR A 225 2.36 -2.50 5.91
C TYR A 225 2.58 -1.01 6.20
N GLY A 226 1.58 -0.39 6.86
CA GLY A 226 1.62 0.98 7.36
C GLY A 226 2.11 1.06 8.79
N HIS A 227 1.47 1.90 9.62
CA HIS A 227 1.62 2.00 11.08
C HIS A 227 2.97 2.51 11.60
N ASP A 228 4.07 2.06 11.03
CA ASP A 228 5.43 2.44 11.46
C ASP A 228 5.85 3.85 11.02
N HIS A 229 5.09 4.50 10.14
CA HIS A 229 5.39 5.81 9.55
C HIS A 229 6.81 5.91 8.97
N SER A 230 7.30 4.84 8.39
CA SER A 230 8.72 4.77 8.02
C SER A 230 8.90 3.96 6.74
N TRP A 231 9.64 4.53 5.80
CA TRP A 231 10.11 3.78 4.64
C TRP A 231 11.21 2.80 5.08
N CYS A 232 10.85 1.53 5.18
CA CYS A 232 11.79 0.50 5.61
C CYS A 232 11.66 -0.77 4.77
N PRO A 233 12.43 -0.87 3.66
CA PRO A 233 12.65 -2.13 2.96
C PRO A 233 13.45 -3.09 3.84
N ASP A 234 12.91 -4.29 4.09
CA ASP A 234 13.52 -5.24 5.02
C ASP A 234 13.14 -6.70 4.66
N VAL A 235 13.55 -7.62 5.48
CA VAL A 235 13.12 -9.01 5.48
C VAL A 235 12.69 -9.42 6.88
N SER A 236 11.74 -10.33 6.98
CA SER A 236 11.29 -10.89 8.24
C SER A 236 11.42 -12.40 8.24
N VAL A 237 11.74 -12.96 9.42
CA VAL A 237 11.74 -14.41 9.59
C VAL A 237 10.30 -14.91 9.56
N ALA A 238 9.97 -15.67 8.53
CA ALA A 238 8.67 -16.31 8.37
C ALA A 238 8.60 -17.66 9.07
N SER A 239 9.73 -18.38 9.16
CA SER A 239 9.83 -19.63 9.90
C SER A 239 11.27 -19.87 10.37
N TRP A 240 11.47 -19.94 11.67
CA TRP A 240 12.77 -20.32 12.25
C TRP A 240 13.13 -21.78 11.97
N LYS A 241 12.14 -22.67 11.99
CA LYS A 241 12.36 -24.11 11.76
C LYS A 241 12.83 -24.41 10.33
N GLU A 242 12.32 -23.64 9.36
CA GLU A 242 12.62 -23.83 7.94
C GLU A 242 13.67 -22.85 7.43
N ASN A 243 14.21 -22.00 8.31
CA ASN A 243 15.11 -20.90 7.95
C ASN A 243 14.55 -20.04 6.80
N LEU A 244 13.25 -19.75 6.89
CA LEU A 244 12.50 -19.04 5.87
C LEU A 244 12.43 -17.56 6.21
N ILE A 245 12.99 -16.73 5.36
CA ILE A 245 12.85 -15.27 5.40
C ILE A 245 11.99 -14.81 4.23
N ALA A 246 11.25 -13.73 4.43
CA ALA A 246 10.37 -13.14 3.41
C ALA A 246 10.54 -11.63 3.34
N PRO A 247 10.43 -11.03 2.15
CA PRO A 247 10.51 -9.59 1.97
C PRO A 247 9.39 -8.88 2.74
N THR A 248 9.74 -7.76 3.39
CA THR A 248 8.79 -6.86 4.05
C THR A 248 9.06 -5.42 3.66
N LEU A 249 8.01 -4.61 3.66
CA LEU A 249 8.10 -3.19 3.35
C LEU A 249 7.18 -2.40 4.28
N ALA A 250 7.78 -1.61 5.17
CA ALA A 250 7.06 -0.57 5.88
C ALA A 250 6.88 0.66 4.98
N LEU A 251 5.68 1.22 5.00
CA LEU A 251 5.31 2.38 4.20
C LEU A 251 5.55 3.69 4.95
N PRO A 252 5.88 4.77 4.23
CA PRO A 252 5.93 6.11 4.79
C PRO A 252 4.52 6.56 5.20
N SER A 253 4.43 7.48 6.14
CA SER A 253 3.19 8.22 6.40
C SER A 253 2.94 9.23 5.27
N THR A 254 1.69 9.37 4.86
CA THR A 254 1.31 10.44 3.93
C THR A 254 0.99 11.73 4.68
N GLY A 255 0.53 11.64 5.91
CA GLY A 255 -0.03 12.77 6.65
C GLY A 255 0.79 13.25 7.83
N LEU A 256 1.06 12.41 8.81
CA LEU A 256 1.46 12.88 10.14
C LEU A 256 2.99 13.00 10.28
N TRP A 257 3.64 12.16 11.05
CA TRP A 257 5.08 12.22 11.37
C TRP A 257 5.83 11.05 10.73
N GLY A 258 7.16 11.01 10.87
CA GLY A 258 8.01 9.96 10.29
C GLY A 258 8.51 10.31 8.88
N ASP A 259 8.63 9.32 8.04
CA ASP A 259 8.93 9.51 6.62
C ASP A 259 7.65 9.97 5.92
N ILE A 260 7.67 11.16 5.31
CA ILE A 260 6.47 11.75 4.70
C ILE A 260 6.51 11.56 3.19
N GLY A 261 5.56 10.75 2.69
CA GLY A 261 5.53 10.48 1.26
C GLY A 261 4.50 9.44 0.85
N TYR A 262 4.75 8.86 -0.31
CA TYR A 262 3.98 7.76 -0.88
C TYR A 262 4.90 6.84 -1.69
N VAL A 263 4.41 5.68 -2.09
CA VAL A 263 5.20 4.68 -2.80
C VAL A 263 4.62 4.43 -4.17
N LEU A 264 5.47 4.51 -5.20
CA LEU A 264 5.17 3.93 -6.50
C LEU A 264 5.49 2.44 -6.45
N PHE A 265 4.51 1.61 -6.73
CA PHE A 265 4.65 0.16 -6.74
C PHE A 265 4.32 -0.39 -8.12
N ARG A 266 5.31 -1.01 -8.74
CA ARG A 266 5.19 -1.60 -10.07
C ARG A 266 5.42 -3.10 -9.99
N THR A 267 4.48 -3.88 -10.51
CA THR A 267 4.69 -5.31 -10.73
C THR A 267 5.30 -5.58 -12.09
N GLU A 268 6.12 -6.61 -12.16
CA GLU A 268 6.83 -7.10 -13.34
C GLU A 268 6.64 -8.61 -13.45
N PRO A 269 6.87 -9.24 -14.63
CA PRO A 269 6.69 -10.68 -14.79
C PRO A 269 7.49 -11.54 -13.81
N ASP A 270 8.65 -11.04 -13.37
CA ASP A 270 9.60 -11.71 -12.50
C ASP A 270 9.71 -11.09 -11.08
N GLY A 271 8.83 -10.13 -10.75
CA GLY A 271 8.88 -9.51 -9.44
C GLY A 271 8.12 -8.20 -9.29
N ALA A 272 8.62 -7.33 -8.44
CA ALA A 272 8.08 -6.01 -8.22
C ALA A 272 9.15 -5.01 -7.78
N VAL A 273 8.91 -3.76 -8.07
CA VAL A 273 9.74 -2.62 -7.63
C VAL A 273 8.85 -1.62 -6.91
N ALA A 274 9.26 -1.23 -5.71
CA ALA A 274 8.69 -0.10 -5.00
C ALA A 274 9.70 1.06 -4.94
N GLU A 275 9.22 2.28 -5.13
CA GLU A 275 10.03 3.50 -5.07
C GLU A 275 9.38 4.51 -4.13
N LEU A 276 10.14 4.99 -3.14
CA LEU A 276 9.70 6.08 -2.26
C LEU A 276 9.65 7.41 -3.03
N ARG A 277 8.49 8.07 -2.96
CA ARG A 277 8.26 9.46 -3.37
C ARG A 277 8.08 10.31 -2.12
N GLN A 278 9.13 11.00 -1.73
CA GLN A 278 9.12 11.87 -0.57
C GLN A 278 8.45 13.21 -0.90
N VAL A 279 7.50 13.61 -0.06
CA VAL A 279 6.69 14.84 -0.24
C VAL A 279 7.13 15.93 0.71
N ASP A 280 7.51 15.58 1.94
CA ASP A 280 7.87 16.53 2.99
C ASP A 280 8.84 15.86 3.98
N PHE A 281 9.35 16.65 4.94
CA PHE A 281 10.21 16.20 6.04
C PHE A 281 9.56 16.60 7.36
N TYR A 282 9.40 15.64 8.27
CA TYR A 282 8.88 15.96 9.60
C TYR A 282 9.96 16.57 10.50
N PHE A 283 11.17 16.00 10.46
CA PHE A 283 12.34 16.56 11.12
C PHE A 283 13.35 17.01 10.06
N GLN A 284 13.87 18.24 10.22
CA GLN A 284 14.88 18.82 9.31
C GLN A 284 16.27 18.14 9.43
N THR A 285 16.32 16.84 9.55
CA THR A 285 17.57 16.09 9.54
C THR A 285 17.69 15.25 8.26
N PRO A 286 18.20 15.84 7.18
CA PRO A 286 18.41 15.13 5.92
C PRO A 286 19.38 13.95 6.01
N SER A 287 20.14 13.82 7.11
CA SER A 287 21.25 12.86 7.23
C SER A 287 20.78 11.41 7.40
N ALA A 288 19.69 11.17 8.12
CA ALA A 288 19.18 9.81 8.36
C ALA A 288 18.55 9.17 7.11
N TYR A 289 18.02 10.00 6.20
CA TYR A 289 17.32 9.54 4.99
C TYR A 289 18.25 9.31 3.78
N LYS A 290 19.43 9.93 3.78
CA LYS A 290 20.37 9.81 2.66
C LYS A 290 20.99 8.41 2.52
N THR A 291 20.92 7.60 3.56
CA THR A 291 21.52 6.26 3.60
C THR A 291 20.53 5.13 3.36
N ARG A 292 19.22 5.40 3.36
CA ARG A 292 18.21 4.37 3.10
C ARG A 292 18.04 4.13 1.60
N PRO A 293 17.87 2.87 1.18
CA PRO A 293 17.61 2.57 -0.23
C PRO A 293 16.28 3.22 -0.64
N ARG A 294 16.27 3.91 -1.78
CA ARG A 294 15.04 4.51 -2.34
C ARG A 294 14.12 3.47 -2.99
N TYR A 295 14.62 2.27 -3.20
CA TYR A 295 13.94 1.21 -3.92
C TYR A 295 13.88 -0.05 -3.07
N TRP A 296 12.78 -0.76 -3.20
CA TRP A 296 12.60 -2.11 -2.72
C TRP A 296 12.35 -3.00 -3.95
N ASN A 297 13.27 -3.90 -4.22
CA ASN A 297 13.18 -4.81 -5.35
C ASN A 297 12.92 -6.21 -4.84
N VAL A 298 11.89 -6.85 -5.34
CA VAL A 298 11.57 -8.25 -5.04
C VAL A 298 11.62 -9.02 -6.34
N ARG A 299 12.41 -10.08 -6.38
CA ARG A 299 12.59 -10.92 -7.55
C ARG A 299 12.29 -12.37 -7.25
N VAL A 300 11.78 -13.06 -8.24
CA VAL A 300 11.66 -14.53 -8.21
C VAL A 300 13.05 -15.10 -8.22
N ARG A 301 13.39 -15.91 -7.20
CA ARG A 301 14.59 -16.76 -7.22
C ARG A 301 14.20 -18.15 -7.67
N GLU A 302 14.77 -18.63 -8.75
CA GLU A 302 14.72 -20.03 -9.09
C GLU A 302 15.51 -20.82 -8.04
N ASN A 303 14.80 -21.64 -7.27
CA ASN A 303 15.42 -22.61 -6.37
C ASN A 303 15.42 -23.96 -7.10
N GLN A 304 16.55 -24.37 -7.62
CA GLN A 304 16.92 -25.70 -8.14
C GLN A 304 15.81 -26.77 -7.94
N GLY A 305 14.77 -26.75 -8.79
CA GLY A 305 13.70 -27.75 -8.78
C GLY A 305 12.62 -27.60 -7.70
N LYS A 306 12.62 -26.56 -6.88
CA LYS A 306 11.53 -26.18 -5.95
C LYS A 306 10.87 -24.88 -6.40
N ALA A 307 9.60 -24.71 -6.02
CA ALA A 307 8.81 -23.53 -6.39
C ALA A 307 9.58 -22.22 -6.20
N ALA A 308 9.39 -21.29 -7.14
CA ALA A 308 10.01 -19.99 -7.12
C ALA A 308 9.74 -19.29 -5.78
N ARG A 309 10.79 -18.77 -5.14
CA ARG A 309 10.67 -17.97 -3.92
C ARG A 309 11.11 -16.55 -4.23
N PHE A 310 10.31 -15.60 -3.80
CA PHE A 310 10.67 -14.21 -3.90
C PHE A 310 11.71 -13.85 -2.86
N ALA A 311 12.68 -13.04 -3.25
CA ALA A 311 13.72 -12.54 -2.36
C ALA A 311 13.91 -11.05 -2.57
N PHE A 312 14.25 -10.36 -1.49
CA PHE A 312 14.65 -8.97 -1.53
C PHE A 312 16.08 -8.86 -2.06
N GLU A 313 16.31 -7.97 -3.01
CA GLU A 313 17.63 -7.65 -3.52
C GLU A 313 18.07 -6.30 -2.96
N HIS A 314 19.17 -6.29 -2.20
CA HIS A 314 19.87 -5.08 -1.83
C HIS A 314 20.66 -4.56 -3.04
N ASN A 315 20.31 -3.37 -3.51
CA ASN A 315 21.08 -2.62 -4.49
C ASN A 315 21.86 -1.51 -3.81
#